data_d40202c176393e1b007ab6807f8674b2
#
_entry.id   d40202c176393e1b007ab6807f8674b2
#
_cell.length_a   1.000
_cell.length_b   1.000
_cell.length_c   1.000
_cell.angle_alpha   90.00
_cell.angle_beta   90.00
_cell.angle_gamma   90.00
#
_symmetry.space_group_name_H-M   'P 1'
#
loop_
_entity.id
_entity.type
_entity.pdbx_description
1 polymer ?
#
loop_
_entity_poly.entity_id
_entity_poly.type
_entity_poly.pdbx_seq_one_letter_code
_entity_poly.pdbx_strand_id
1 'polypeptide(L)'
;LKKDIKILVVDDFSTMRRIIKNLLRDLGFNNVIEADDGKTALPILQQGGVQFLVTDWNMPGMTGIDLVRAVRADPKLAGMPILMVTAEAKREQIIAAAQAGVNGYVIKPFTAAVLKEKIDKIFQRIGS
;
A
#
# COMPACT_ATOMS: atom_id res chain seq x y z
N LEU A 1 9.63 5.05 14.00
CA LEU A 1 8.83 5.33 12.81
C LEU A 1 8.27 6.76 12.88
N LYS A 2 8.58 7.57 11.88
CA LYS A 2 8.06 8.93 11.80
C LYS A 2 6.61 8.92 11.35
N LYS A 3 5.78 9.71 12.01
CA LYS A 3 4.33 9.76 11.72
C LYS A 3 3.96 10.78 10.66
N ASP A 4 4.90 11.61 10.22
CA ASP A 4 4.69 12.62 9.18
C ASP A 4 4.97 12.12 7.75
N ILE A 5 5.30 10.86 7.60
CA ILE A 5 5.54 10.28 6.28
C ILE A 5 4.29 10.41 5.40
N LYS A 6 4.53 10.60 4.11
CA LYS A 6 3.46 10.72 3.12
C LYS A 6 3.07 9.34 2.62
N ILE A 7 1.80 8.99 2.81
CA ILE A 7 1.25 7.68 2.46
C ILE A 7 0.28 7.85 1.30
N LEU A 8 0.41 7.02 0.27
CA LEU A 8 -0.57 6.93 -0.81
C LEU A 8 -1.40 5.67 -0.62
N VAL A 9 -2.72 5.84 -0.56
CA VAL A 9 -3.70 4.73 -0.49
C VAL A 9 -4.38 4.61 -1.84
N VAL A 10 -4.30 3.43 -2.44
CA VAL A 10 -4.85 3.14 -3.77
C VAL A 10 -5.89 2.03 -3.67
N ASP A 11 -7.13 2.34 -4.01
CA ASP A 11 -8.24 1.38 -4.00
C ASP A 11 -9.35 2.02 -4.85
N ASP A 12 -9.98 1.25 -5.73
CA ASP A 12 -11.05 1.78 -6.58
C ASP A 12 -12.37 2.02 -5.81
N PHE A 13 -12.45 1.53 -4.59
CA PHE A 13 -13.63 1.69 -3.75
C PHE A 13 -13.41 2.81 -2.73
N SER A 14 -14.10 3.94 -2.92
CA SER A 14 -13.90 5.14 -2.11
C SER A 14 -14.17 4.93 -0.62
N THR A 15 -15.15 4.10 -0.28
CA THR A 15 -15.46 3.77 1.12
C THR A 15 -14.27 3.08 1.78
N MET A 16 -13.62 2.14 1.09
CA MET A 16 -12.45 1.45 1.62
C MET A 16 -11.27 2.40 1.78
N ARG A 17 -11.04 3.30 0.82
CA ARG A 17 -9.97 4.31 0.97
C ARG A 17 -10.18 5.15 2.22
N ARG A 18 -11.42 5.56 2.48
CA ARG A 18 -11.75 6.36 3.68
C ARG A 18 -11.53 5.57 4.96
N ILE A 19 -11.90 4.28 4.97
CA ILE A 19 -11.69 3.40 6.13
C ILE A 19 -10.20 3.30 6.44
N ILE A 20 -9.38 3.01 5.43
CA ILE A 20 -7.93 2.87 5.59
C ILE A 20 -7.33 4.22 6.05
N LYS A 21 -7.72 5.30 5.42
CA LYS A 21 -7.23 6.63 5.79
C LYS A 21 -7.56 6.98 7.24
N ASN A 22 -8.78 6.67 7.69
CA ASN A 22 -9.19 6.93 9.07
C ASN A 22 -8.40 6.07 10.06
N LEU A 23 -8.16 4.80 9.74
CA LEU A 23 -7.36 3.92 10.56
C LEU A 23 -5.90 4.39 10.65
N LEU A 24 -5.33 4.83 9.55
CA LEU A 24 -3.97 5.39 9.53
C LEU A 24 -3.90 6.65 10.39
N ARG A 25 -4.91 7.52 10.30
CA ARG A 25 -4.98 8.72 11.12
C ARG A 25 -5.05 8.37 12.62
N ASP A 26 -5.84 7.35 12.97
CA ASP A 26 -5.95 6.89 14.36
C ASP A 26 -4.61 6.33 14.87
N LEU A 27 -3.78 5.81 13.98
CA LEU A 27 -2.43 5.36 14.30
C LEU A 27 -1.41 6.51 14.34
N GLY A 28 -1.83 7.72 14.03
CA GLY A 28 -0.98 8.91 14.07
C GLY A 28 -0.47 9.39 12.71
N PHE A 29 -0.85 8.74 11.61
CA PHE A 29 -0.43 9.13 10.27
C PHE A 29 -1.45 10.08 9.66
N ASN A 30 -1.08 11.36 9.53
CA ASN A 30 -2.00 12.41 9.06
C ASN A 30 -1.74 12.86 7.64
N ASN A 31 -0.64 12.45 7.02
CA ASN A 31 -0.27 12.87 5.67
C ASN A 31 -0.60 11.76 4.67
N VAL A 32 -1.90 11.57 4.44
CA VAL A 32 -2.42 10.48 3.59
C VAL A 32 -3.10 11.07 2.38
N ILE A 33 -2.69 10.64 1.19
CA ILE A 33 -3.33 10.98 -0.08
C ILE A 33 -3.91 9.73 -0.72
N GLU A 34 -4.80 9.90 -1.70
CA GLU A 34 -5.59 8.82 -2.27
C GLU A 34 -5.49 8.80 -3.78
N ALA A 35 -5.60 7.59 -4.36
CA ALA A 35 -5.81 7.37 -5.78
C ALA A 35 -6.80 6.23 -5.96
N ASP A 36 -7.53 6.22 -7.08
CA ASP A 36 -8.58 5.25 -7.31
C ASP A 36 -8.15 4.07 -8.19
N ASP A 37 -6.99 4.15 -8.83
CA ASP A 37 -6.43 3.06 -9.62
C ASP A 37 -4.91 3.22 -9.81
N GLY A 38 -4.30 2.22 -10.45
CA GLY A 38 -2.86 2.22 -10.67
C GLY A 38 -2.41 3.27 -11.64
N LYS A 39 -3.22 3.61 -12.64
CA LYS A 39 -2.87 4.64 -13.63
C LYS A 39 -2.82 6.03 -13.02
N THR A 40 -3.71 6.31 -12.07
CA THR A 40 -3.71 7.57 -11.33
C THR A 40 -2.59 7.59 -10.28
N ALA A 41 -2.34 6.45 -9.64
CA ALA A 41 -1.33 6.33 -8.59
C ALA A 41 0.09 6.49 -9.11
N LEU A 42 0.42 5.90 -10.25
CA LEU A 42 1.80 5.87 -10.74
C LEU A 42 2.38 7.26 -10.98
N PRO A 43 1.69 8.20 -11.64
CA PRO A 43 2.21 9.57 -11.77
C PRO A 43 2.44 10.27 -10.43
N ILE A 44 1.58 10.02 -9.46
CA ILE A 44 1.73 10.58 -8.11
C ILE A 44 3.02 10.07 -7.47
N LEU A 45 3.29 8.77 -7.59
CA LEU A 45 4.53 8.17 -7.08
C LEU A 45 5.76 8.71 -7.81
N GLN A 46 5.66 8.89 -9.13
CA GLN A 46 6.77 9.40 -9.94
C GLN A 46 7.13 10.84 -9.63
N GLN A 47 6.19 11.64 -9.14
CA GLN A 47 6.46 13.00 -8.68
C GLN A 47 7.36 13.05 -7.45
N GLY A 48 7.45 11.96 -6.72
CA GLY A 48 8.27 11.88 -5.52
C GLY A 48 7.54 12.32 -4.25
N GLY A 49 8.16 12.07 -3.12
CA GLY A 49 7.64 12.46 -1.81
C GLY A 49 6.79 11.41 -1.10
N VAL A 50 6.22 10.45 -1.81
CA VAL A 50 5.49 9.35 -1.18
C VAL A 50 6.50 8.37 -0.57
N GLN A 51 6.28 8.03 0.69
CA GLN A 51 7.21 7.20 1.47
C GLN A 51 6.64 5.85 1.86
N PHE A 52 5.35 5.62 1.60
CA PHE A 52 4.68 4.36 1.89
C PHE A 52 3.48 4.22 0.96
N LEU A 53 3.35 3.05 0.33
CA LEU A 53 2.24 2.74 -0.59
C LEU A 53 1.36 1.65 0.02
N VAL A 54 0.06 1.92 0.09
CA VAL A 54 -0.96 0.94 0.48
C VAL A 54 -1.89 0.77 -0.72
N THR A 55 -1.96 -0.44 -1.28
CA THR A 55 -2.73 -0.68 -2.50
C THR A 55 -3.57 -1.95 -2.44
N ASP A 56 -4.75 -1.90 -3.05
CA ASP A 56 -5.53 -3.12 -3.36
C ASP A 56 -4.92 -3.83 -4.56
N TRP A 57 -5.33 -5.06 -4.79
CA TRP A 57 -4.97 -5.86 -5.97
C TRP A 57 -5.92 -5.58 -7.13
N ASN A 58 -7.23 -5.71 -6.88
CA ASN A 58 -8.25 -5.64 -7.94
C ASN A 58 -8.66 -4.19 -8.18
N MET A 59 -8.16 -3.64 -9.28
CA MET A 59 -8.49 -2.29 -9.73
C MET A 59 -8.60 -2.31 -11.25
N PRO A 60 -9.50 -1.50 -11.85
CA PRO A 60 -9.64 -1.47 -13.30
C PRO A 60 -8.37 -0.95 -13.97
N GLY A 61 -8.08 -1.46 -15.15
CA GLY A 61 -6.89 -1.08 -15.91
C GLY A 61 -5.63 -1.67 -15.30
N MET A 62 -4.83 -0.87 -14.64
CA MET A 62 -3.61 -1.33 -13.97
C MET A 62 -3.96 -1.92 -12.61
N THR A 63 -3.70 -3.22 -12.42
CA THR A 63 -3.92 -3.89 -11.15
C THR A 63 -2.89 -3.46 -10.10
N GLY A 64 -3.17 -3.80 -8.82
CA GLY A 64 -2.21 -3.53 -7.74
C GLY A 64 -0.88 -4.23 -7.96
N ILE A 65 -0.89 -5.44 -8.48
CA ILE A 65 0.35 -6.17 -8.80
C ILE A 65 1.13 -5.47 -9.90
N ASP A 66 0.45 -4.98 -10.94
CA ASP A 66 1.10 -4.22 -12.01
C ASP A 66 1.72 -2.94 -11.46
N LEU A 67 1.02 -2.27 -10.54
CA LEU A 67 1.55 -1.08 -9.87
C LEU A 67 2.81 -1.40 -9.06
N VAL A 68 2.78 -2.49 -8.30
CA VAL A 68 3.93 -2.96 -7.51
C VAL A 68 5.12 -3.22 -8.43
N ARG A 69 4.90 -3.92 -9.53
CA ARG A 69 5.97 -4.22 -10.50
C ARG A 69 6.55 -2.95 -11.10
N ALA A 70 5.70 -1.98 -11.43
CA ALA A 70 6.16 -0.70 -11.97
C ALA A 70 7.01 0.08 -10.95
N VAL A 71 6.61 0.06 -9.68
CA VAL A 71 7.38 0.69 -8.59
C VAL A 71 8.74 0.01 -8.44
N ARG A 72 8.79 -1.30 -8.44
CA ARG A 72 10.04 -2.04 -8.28
C ARG A 72 10.98 -1.92 -9.47
N ALA A 73 10.42 -1.67 -10.67
CA ALA A 73 11.21 -1.47 -11.88
C ALA A 73 11.80 -0.06 -12.01
N ASP A 74 11.25 0.91 -11.27
CA ASP A 74 11.73 2.29 -11.31
C ASP A 74 12.82 2.50 -10.24
N PRO A 75 14.06 2.82 -10.62
CA PRO A 75 15.15 2.98 -9.65
C PRO A 75 14.85 4.03 -8.57
N LYS A 76 14.05 5.03 -8.88
CA LYS A 76 13.68 6.08 -7.92
C LYS A 76 12.68 5.59 -6.88
N LEU A 77 11.91 4.54 -7.19
CA LEU A 77 10.82 4.04 -6.36
C LEU A 77 11.08 2.65 -5.81
N ALA A 78 12.15 1.99 -6.25
CA ALA A 78 12.37 0.56 -6.00
C ALA A 78 12.44 0.18 -4.52
N GLY A 79 12.83 1.08 -3.67
CA GLY A 79 12.93 0.84 -2.22
C GLY A 79 11.67 1.16 -1.42
N MET A 80 10.60 1.56 -2.07
CA MET A 80 9.39 2.01 -1.37
C MET A 80 8.74 0.87 -0.59
N PRO A 81 8.41 1.06 0.70
CA PRO A 81 7.60 0.08 1.43
C PRO A 81 6.21 0.00 0.83
N ILE A 82 5.71 -1.22 0.65
CA ILE A 82 4.39 -1.48 0.06
C ILE A 82 3.61 -2.46 0.93
N LEU A 83 2.39 -2.09 1.28
CA LEU A 83 1.42 -2.96 1.93
C LEU A 83 0.26 -3.20 0.97
N MET A 84 -0.05 -4.46 0.70
CA MET A 84 -1.23 -4.82 -0.09
C MET A 84 -2.40 -5.11 0.84
N VAL A 85 -3.54 -4.47 0.60
CA VAL A 85 -4.78 -4.65 1.38
C VAL A 85 -5.88 -5.05 0.41
N THR A 86 -6.29 -6.32 0.43
CA THR A 86 -7.15 -6.86 -0.61
C THR A 86 -8.05 -8.00 -0.08
N ALA A 87 -9.14 -8.27 -0.80
CA ALA A 87 -10.00 -9.42 -0.53
C ALA A 87 -9.41 -10.74 -1.08
N GLU A 88 -8.34 -10.67 -1.87
CA GLU A 88 -7.71 -11.85 -2.46
C GLU A 88 -6.95 -12.63 -1.41
N ALA A 89 -7.43 -13.86 -1.10
CA ALA A 89 -6.93 -14.64 0.03
C ALA A 89 -6.28 -15.96 -0.40
N LYS A 90 -6.21 -16.27 -1.68
CA LYS A 90 -5.63 -17.52 -2.18
C LYS A 90 -4.12 -17.52 -1.98
N ARG A 91 -3.59 -18.67 -1.61
CA ARG A 91 -2.17 -18.85 -1.35
C ARG A 91 -1.30 -18.40 -2.52
N GLU A 92 -1.66 -18.80 -3.75
CA GLU A 92 -0.91 -18.43 -4.95
C GLU A 92 -0.90 -16.92 -5.20
N GLN A 93 -1.96 -16.22 -4.80
CA GLN A 93 -2.02 -14.76 -4.91
C GLN A 93 -1.09 -14.10 -3.89
N ILE A 94 -1.10 -14.59 -2.65
CA ILE A 94 -0.22 -14.08 -1.61
C ILE A 94 1.25 -14.28 -2.00
N ILE A 95 1.58 -15.45 -2.54
CA ILE A 95 2.93 -15.76 -3.03
C ILE A 95 3.31 -14.84 -4.18
N ALA A 96 2.41 -14.66 -5.15
CA ALA A 96 2.66 -13.78 -6.30
C ALA A 96 2.92 -12.33 -5.85
N ALA A 97 2.19 -11.85 -4.86
CA ALA A 97 2.39 -10.50 -4.31
C ALA A 97 3.77 -10.38 -3.65
N ALA A 98 4.16 -11.37 -2.86
CA ALA A 98 5.49 -11.39 -2.23
C ALA A 98 6.60 -11.41 -3.28
N GLN A 99 6.45 -12.21 -4.34
CA GLN A 99 7.41 -12.28 -5.44
C GLN A 99 7.48 -10.98 -6.23
N ALA A 100 6.36 -10.26 -6.36
CA ALA A 100 6.32 -8.96 -7.02
C ALA A 100 7.02 -7.88 -6.18
N GLY A 101 7.14 -8.08 -4.87
CA GLY A 101 7.88 -7.19 -4.00
C GLY A 101 7.07 -6.44 -2.96
N VAL A 102 5.85 -6.90 -2.61
CA VAL A 102 5.13 -6.28 -1.49
C VAL A 102 5.81 -6.66 -0.17
N ASN A 103 5.79 -5.74 0.78
CA ASN A 103 6.42 -5.91 2.08
C ASN A 103 5.47 -6.50 3.12
N GLY A 104 4.18 -6.43 2.86
CA GLY A 104 3.16 -7.00 3.73
C GLY A 104 1.84 -7.21 3.00
N TYR A 105 0.98 -8.05 3.56
CA TYR A 105 -0.28 -8.43 2.95
C TYR A 105 -1.38 -8.48 4.01
N VAL A 106 -2.49 -7.80 3.77
CA VAL A 106 -3.65 -7.77 4.68
C VAL A 106 -4.88 -8.21 3.90
N ILE A 107 -5.64 -9.14 4.43
CA ILE A 107 -6.85 -9.67 3.81
C ILE A 107 -8.07 -8.95 4.39
N LYS A 108 -8.94 -8.45 3.52
CA LYS A 108 -10.21 -7.84 3.90
C LYS A 108 -11.24 -8.91 4.23
N PRO A 109 -12.08 -8.71 5.25
CA PRO A 109 -12.09 -7.61 6.18
C PRO A 109 -10.98 -7.76 7.24
N PHE A 110 -10.49 -6.65 7.76
CA PHE A 110 -9.39 -6.63 8.72
C PHE A 110 -9.74 -5.71 9.90
N THR A 111 -8.98 -5.85 11.00
CA THR A 111 -9.11 -4.99 12.18
C THR A 111 -8.00 -3.94 12.19
N ALA A 112 -8.19 -2.88 12.97
CA ALA A 112 -7.15 -1.87 13.18
C ALA A 112 -5.88 -2.49 13.76
N ALA A 113 -6.03 -3.47 14.65
CA ALA A 113 -4.88 -4.17 15.26
C ALA A 113 -4.04 -4.91 14.22
N VAL A 114 -4.68 -5.59 13.26
CA VAL A 114 -3.98 -6.29 12.17
C VAL A 114 -3.24 -5.30 11.28
N LEU A 115 -3.89 -4.21 10.91
CA LEU A 115 -3.27 -3.17 10.09
C LEU A 115 -2.03 -2.60 10.78
N LYS A 116 -2.15 -2.24 12.05
CA LYS A 116 -1.04 -1.72 12.86
C LYS A 116 0.11 -2.72 12.94
N GLU A 117 -0.18 -3.99 13.20
CA GLU A 117 0.83 -5.03 13.28
C GLU A 117 1.63 -5.15 11.98
N LYS A 118 0.94 -5.14 10.85
CA LYS A 118 1.61 -5.26 9.54
C LYS A 118 2.48 -4.05 9.23
N ILE A 119 1.99 -2.85 9.53
CA ILE A 119 2.77 -1.63 9.34
C ILE A 119 4.01 -1.64 10.23
N ASP A 120 3.86 -1.99 11.49
CA ASP A 120 4.98 -2.06 12.43
C ASP A 120 6.04 -3.05 11.94
N LYS A 121 5.64 -4.23 11.46
CA LYS A 121 6.58 -5.23 10.93
C LYS A 121 7.32 -4.74 9.70
N ILE A 122 6.63 -4.06 8.79
CA ILE A 122 7.27 -3.52 7.58
C ILE A 122 8.38 -2.56 7.96
N PHE A 123 8.10 -1.61 8.85
CA PHE A 123 9.07 -0.57 9.19
C PHE A 123 10.18 -1.07 10.11
N GLN A 124 9.94 -2.11 10.91
CA GLN A 124 11.01 -2.78 11.66
C GLN A 124 12.02 -3.42 10.72
N ARG A 125 11.56 -4.10 9.66
CA ARG A 125 12.45 -4.80 8.71
C ARG A 125 13.32 -3.84 7.91
N ILE A 126 12.83 -2.65 7.62
CA ILE A 126 13.61 -1.64 6.87
C ILE A 126 14.41 -0.70 7.77
N GLY A 127 14.42 -0.96 9.08
CA GLY A 127 15.30 -0.25 10.02
C GLY A 127 14.87 1.16 10.38
N SER A 128 13.60 1.47 10.29
CA SER A 128 13.12 2.82 10.62
C SER A 128 12.32 2.89 11.89
#